data_d008c59d8a30d796577285d3cd060c1b
#
_entry.id   d008c59d8a30d796577285d3cd060c1b
#
_cell.length_a   1.000
_cell.length_b   1.000
_cell.length_c   1.000
_cell.angle_alpha   90.00
_cell.angle_beta   90.00
_cell.angle_gamma   90.00
#
_symmetry.space_group_name_H-M   'P 1'
#
loop_
_entity.id
_entity.type
_entity.pdbx_description
1 polymer ?
#
loop_
_entity_poly.entity_id
_entity_poly.type
_entity_poly.pdbx_seq_one_letter_code
_entity_poly.pdbx_strand_id
1 'polypeptide(L)'
;MSDKARLHLVPVRSREAREFVHVWHRHHPPPAGQIFAVGAADEMGTLRAVAIVGRPVARHLDDGATLEVTRTASDGTRNTNSLLYGASWRAAKALGYRRLITFTQEGESGASLRGAGWRLIASRPPRAGWHTPSRPRAGNGNDHVARSLWEAP
;
A
#
# COMPACT_ATOMS: atom_id res chain seq x y z
N MET A 1 0.94 -18.33 24.98
CA MET A 1 1.64 -17.04 24.78
C MET A 1 1.77 -16.80 23.30
N SER A 2 1.19 -15.73 22.79
CA SER A 2 1.46 -15.36 21.42
C SER A 2 2.84 -14.71 21.39
N ASP A 3 3.78 -15.34 20.73
CA ASP A 3 5.05 -14.71 20.37
C ASP A 3 4.76 -13.54 19.43
N LYS A 4 4.56 -12.37 20.01
CA LYS A 4 4.56 -11.13 19.22
C LYS A 4 5.99 -10.92 18.75
N ALA A 5 6.21 -11.17 17.45
CA ALA A 5 7.48 -10.80 16.84
C ALA A 5 7.74 -9.31 17.14
N ARG A 6 8.93 -9.02 17.64
CA ARG A 6 9.37 -7.63 17.78
C ARG A 6 9.76 -7.11 16.42
N LEU A 7 8.89 -6.23 15.90
CA LEU A 7 9.10 -5.66 14.58
C LEU A 7 9.85 -4.34 14.69
N HIS A 8 10.73 -4.10 13.74
CA HIS A 8 11.37 -2.80 13.56
C HIS A 8 11.42 -2.45 12.09
N LEU A 9 11.48 -1.17 11.82
CA LEU A 9 11.56 -0.67 10.46
C LEU A 9 12.98 -0.88 9.91
N VAL A 10 13.06 -1.29 8.66
CA VAL A 10 14.33 -1.46 7.96
C VAL A 10 14.25 -0.79 6.60
N PRO A 11 15.37 -0.23 6.11
CA PRO A 11 15.42 0.24 4.74
C PRO A 11 15.31 -0.96 3.80
N VAL A 12 14.59 -0.78 2.70
CA VAL A 12 14.50 -1.76 1.61
C VAL A 12 14.76 -1.06 0.30
N ARG A 13 15.51 -1.72 -0.57
CA ARG A 13 15.71 -1.24 -1.93
C ARG A 13 14.46 -1.57 -2.76
N SER A 14 14.25 -0.79 -3.80
CA SER A 14 13.15 -1.01 -4.74
C SER A 14 13.07 -2.46 -5.20
N ARG A 15 14.20 -3.03 -5.56
CA ARG A 15 14.29 -4.43 -6.01
C ARG A 15 13.81 -5.40 -4.95
N GLU A 16 14.27 -5.24 -3.72
CA GLU A 16 13.86 -6.11 -2.60
C GLU A 16 12.36 -6.02 -2.32
N ALA A 17 11.83 -4.80 -2.32
CA ALA A 17 10.39 -4.58 -2.10
C ALA A 17 9.57 -5.24 -3.21
N ARG A 18 9.96 -5.11 -4.46
CA ARG A 18 9.28 -5.72 -5.60
C ARG A 18 9.32 -7.25 -5.55
N GLU A 19 10.46 -7.82 -5.20
CA GLU A 19 10.61 -9.28 -5.04
C GLU A 19 9.71 -9.79 -3.91
N PHE A 20 9.65 -9.08 -2.79
CA PHE A 20 8.78 -9.44 -1.68
C PHE A 20 7.30 -9.42 -2.09
N VAL A 21 6.86 -8.39 -2.79
CA VAL A 21 5.50 -8.31 -3.33
C VAL A 21 5.22 -9.46 -4.28
N HIS A 22 6.16 -9.79 -5.15
CA HIS A 22 6.01 -10.89 -6.10
C HIS A 22 5.78 -12.23 -5.38
N VAL A 23 6.47 -12.49 -4.30
CA VAL A 23 6.35 -13.73 -3.53
C VAL A 23 5.06 -13.79 -2.71
N TRP A 24 4.72 -12.69 -2.00
CA TRP A 24 3.68 -12.69 -0.98
C TRP A 24 2.34 -12.08 -1.42
N HIS A 25 2.32 -11.34 -2.52
CA HIS A 25 1.12 -10.69 -3.04
C HIS A 25 0.81 -11.17 -4.46
N ARG A 26 0.49 -12.44 -4.59
CA ARG A 26 0.38 -13.13 -5.89
C ARG A 26 -0.73 -12.62 -6.81
N HIS A 27 -1.75 -11.95 -6.28
CA HIS A 27 -2.90 -11.50 -7.05
C HIS A 27 -2.67 -10.18 -7.79
N HIS A 28 -1.62 -9.44 -7.43
CA HIS A 28 -1.32 -8.16 -8.03
C HIS A 28 0.19 -8.04 -8.27
N PRO A 29 0.60 -7.65 -9.46
CA PRO A 29 2.02 -7.42 -9.73
C PRO A 29 2.54 -6.22 -8.91
N PRO A 30 3.85 -6.13 -8.70
CA PRO A 30 4.43 -4.93 -8.10
C PRO A 30 4.09 -3.68 -8.92
N PRO A 31 3.92 -2.50 -8.29
CA PRO A 31 3.73 -1.25 -9.01
C PRO A 31 4.88 -0.96 -9.96
N ALA A 32 4.60 -0.28 -11.07
CA ALA A 32 5.61 0.03 -12.08
C ALA A 32 6.69 0.99 -11.60
N GLY A 33 6.38 1.85 -10.62
CA GLY A 33 7.33 2.82 -10.08
C GLY A 33 7.10 3.07 -8.60
N GLN A 34 8.04 3.79 -7.99
CA GLN A 34 7.93 4.18 -6.58
C GLN A 34 8.71 5.45 -6.30
N ILE A 35 8.33 6.15 -5.24
CA ILE A 35 9.11 7.24 -4.65
C ILE A 35 10.01 6.68 -3.54
N PHE A 36 9.43 5.85 -2.64
CA PHE A 36 10.20 5.13 -1.63
C PHE A 36 9.48 3.85 -1.23
N ALA A 37 10.19 3.00 -0.51
CA ALA A 37 9.63 1.82 0.12
C ALA A 37 10.13 1.72 1.57
N VAL A 38 9.34 1.07 2.41
CA VAL A 38 9.71 0.78 3.80
C VAL A 38 9.48 -0.69 4.07
N GLY A 39 10.32 -1.27 4.92
CA GLY A 39 10.21 -2.66 5.34
C GLY A 39 10.04 -2.81 6.84
N ALA A 40 9.43 -3.91 7.24
CA ALA A 40 9.36 -4.34 8.62
C ALA A 40 10.06 -5.69 8.75
N ALA A 41 11.01 -5.78 9.68
CA ALA A 41 11.74 -6.99 9.97
C ALA A 41 11.53 -7.42 11.42
N ASP A 42 11.71 -8.71 11.69
CA ASP A 42 11.69 -9.25 13.04
C ASP A 42 13.04 -9.04 13.75
N GLU A 43 13.16 -9.51 14.99
CA GLU A 43 14.37 -9.38 15.79
C GLU A 43 15.59 -10.12 15.19
N MET A 44 15.35 -11.06 14.29
CA MET A 44 16.42 -11.80 13.59
C MET A 44 16.84 -11.09 12.30
N GLY A 45 16.21 -9.96 11.97
CA GLY A 45 16.50 -9.24 10.73
C GLY A 45 15.78 -9.80 9.51
N THR A 46 14.85 -10.75 9.67
CA THR A 46 14.08 -11.31 8.57
C THR A 46 12.99 -10.33 8.14
N LEU A 47 12.98 -10.00 6.86
CA LEU A 47 11.96 -9.12 6.29
C LEU A 47 10.59 -9.81 6.31
N ARG A 48 9.62 -9.19 6.93
CA ARG A 48 8.27 -9.74 7.13
C ARG A 48 7.19 -9.03 6.34
N ALA A 49 7.43 -7.79 5.98
CA ALA A 49 6.46 -7.01 5.20
C ALA A 49 7.15 -5.83 4.54
N VAL A 50 6.53 -5.32 3.46
CA VAL A 50 6.98 -4.11 2.77
C VAL A 50 5.79 -3.25 2.42
N ALA A 51 6.01 -1.94 2.34
CA ALA A 51 5.08 -0.99 1.73
C ALA A 51 5.82 -0.22 0.65
N ILE A 52 5.17 -0.07 -0.49
CA ILE A 52 5.68 0.71 -1.61
C ILE A 52 4.84 1.96 -1.72
N VAL A 53 5.49 3.11 -1.78
CA VAL A 53 4.84 4.42 -1.84
C VAL A 53 5.28 5.11 -3.12
N GLY A 54 4.31 5.61 -3.86
CA GLY A 54 4.55 6.27 -5.13
C GLY A 54 3.55 7.39 -5.38
N ARG A 55 3.58 7.92 -6.61
CA ARG A 55 2.61 8.91 -7.02
C ARG A 55 1.23 8.26 -7.12
N PRO A 56 0.15 9.01 -6.83
CA PRO A 56 -1.20 8.48 -6.98
C PRO A 56 -1.44 7.91 -8.37
N VAL A 57 -2.01 6.71 -8.44
CA VAL A 57 -2.36 6.07 -9.70
C VAL A 57 -3.48 6.84 -10.39
N ALA A 58 -4.44 7.35 -9.62
CA ALA A 58 -5.50 8.19 -10.14
C ALA A 58 -4.96 9.61 -10.40
N ARG A 59 -4.95 10.03 -11.66
CA ARG A 59 -4.38 11.31 -12.07
C ARG A 59 -4.97 12.52 -11.35
N HIS A 60 -6.27 12.50 -11.07
CA HIS A 60 -6.93 13.62 -10.40
C HIS A 60 -6.51 13.77 -8.93
N LEU A 61 -5.87 12.78 -8.35
CA LEU A 61 -5.31 12.84 -6.99
C LEU A 61 -3.83 13.19 -6.97
N ASP A 62 -3.18 13.18 -8.13
CA ASP A 62 -1.75 13.47 -8.26
C ASP A 62 -1.52 14.98 -8.42
N ASP A 63 -1.52 15.68 -7.30
CA ASP A 63 -1.40 17.14 -7.25
C ASP A 63 0.02 17.64 -6.90
N GLY A 64 1.00 16.75 -6.88
CA GLY A 64 2.38 17.07 -6.53
C GLY A 64 2.66 17.12 -5.02
N ALA A 65 1.64 17.10 -4.19
CA ALA A 65 1.74 17.13 -2.73
C ALA A 65 1.14 15.89 -2.07
N THR A 66 0.61 14.95 -2.86
CA THR A 66 -0.02 13.73 -2.41
C THR A 66 0.78 12.52 -2.89
N LEU A 67 1.01 11.56 -2.00
CA LEU A 67 1.52 10.24 -2.35
C LEU A 67 0.48 9.17 -2.05
N GLU A 68 0.70 7.99 -2.60
CA GLU A 68 -0.15 6.83 -2.38
C GLU A 68 0.69 5.64 -1.92
N VAL A 69 0.23 4.94 -0.88
CA VAL A 69 0.72 3.59 -0.61
C VAL A 69 0.10 2.68 -1.67
N THR A 70 0.87 2.41 -2.70
CA THR A 70 0.39 1.69 -3.88
C THR A 70 0.34 0.18 -3.65
N ARG A 71 1.13 -0.31 -2.73
CA ARG A 71 1.16 -1.73 -2.40
C ARG A 71 1.68 -1.96 -0.99
N THR A 72 1.04 -2.85 -0.25
CA THR A 72 1.61 -3.49 0.94
C THR A 72 1.61 -4.99 0.71
N ALA A 73 2.61 -5.66 1.22
CA ALA A 73 2.67 -7.11 1.21
C ALA A 73 3.26 -7.60 2.53
N SER A 74 2.74 -8.70 3.04
CA SER A 74 3.16 -9.29 4.31
C SER A 74 3.19 -10.80 4.18
N ASP A 75 4.07 -11.43 4.94
CA ASP A 75 4.11 -12.88 5.08
C ASP A 75 3.07 -13.42 6.09
N GLY A 76 2.16 -12.56 6.57
CA GLY A 76 1.16 -12.88 7.57
C GLY A 76 1.56 -12.51 9.00
N THR A 77 2.78 -12.02 9.22
CA THR A 77 3.20 -11.58 10.55
C THR A 77 2.30 -10.45 11.04
N ARG A 78 1.82 -10.59 12.26
CA ARG A 78 0.85 -9.68 12.86
C ARG A 78 1.43 -8.26 13.03
N ASN A 79 0.58 -7.26 12.85
CA ASN A 79 0.86 -5.83 13.05
C ASN A 79 1.86 -5.21 12.07
N THR A 80 2.31 -5.93 11.06
CA THR A 80 3.24 -5.38 10.07
C THR A 80 2.62 -4.25 9.27
N ASN A 81 1.39 -4.40 8.81
CA ASN A 81 0.75 -3.41 7.96
C ASN A 81 0.49 -2.09 8.69
N SER A 82 -0.01 -2.13 9.92
CA SER A 82 -0.22 -0.90 10.71
C SER A 82 1.10 -0.17 10.98
N LEU A 83 2.17 -0.91 11.28
CA LEU A 83 3.50 -0.34 11.44
C LEU A 83 3.97 0.36 10.16
N LEU A 84 3.78 -0.29 9.01
CA LEU A 84 4.20 0.24 7.72
C LEU A 84 3.38 1.45 7.29
N TYR A 85 2.08 1.46 7.52
CA TYR A 85 1.23 2.62 7.22
C TYR A 85 1.66 3.84 8.05
N GLY A 86 1.93 3.66 9.33
CA GLY A 86 2.44 4.73 10.18
C GLY A 86 3.78 5.27 9.72
N ALA A 87 4.71 4.37 9.40
CA ALA A 87 6.05 4.72 8.91
C ALA A 87 5.99 5.43 7.56
N SER A 88 5.15 4.96 6.65
CA SER A 88 4.96 5.58 5.33
C SER A 88 4.51 7.03 5.45
N TRP A 89 3.59 7.31 6.37
CA TRP A 89 3.13 8.67 6.60
C TRP A 89 4.23 9.57 7.20
N ARG A 90 4.96 9.08 8.19
CA ARG A 90 6.07 9.85 8.76
C ARG A 90 7.13 10.17 7.71
N ALA A 91 7.47 9.21 6.86
CA ALA A 91 8.42 9.43 5.76
C ALA A 91 7.89 10.43 4.74
N ALA A 92 6.65 10.31 4.31
CA ALA A 92 6.04 11.23 3.36
C ALA A 92 6.02 12.67 3.88
N LYS A 93 5.64 12.86 5.15
CA LYS A 93 5.68 14.17 5.79
C LYS A 93 7.08 14.75 5.84
N ALA A 94 8.07 13.94 6.19
CA ALA A 94 9.46 14.36 6.26
C ALA A 94 9.98 14.81 4.89
N LEU A 95 9.46 14.24 3.81
CA LEU A 95 9.82 14.64 2.45
C LEU A 95 9.04 15.87 1.95
N GLY A 96 8.11 16.39 2.74
CA GLY A 96 7.33 17.58 2.40
C GLY A 96 5.98 17.32 1.78
N TYR A 97 5.56 16.07 1.65
CA TYR A 97 4.22 15.76 1.16
C TYR A 97 3.17 16.08 2.22
N ARG A 98 2.01 16.54 1.78
CA ARG A 98 0.93 17.00 2.66
C ARG A 98 -0.14 15.96 2.87
N ARG A 99 -0.21 14.97 1.98
CA ARG A 99 -1.28 13.97 1.97
C ARG A 99 -0.72 12.61 1.57
N LEU A 100 -1.15 11.58 2.26
CA LEU A 100 -0.87 10.20 1.89
C LEU A 100 -2.18 9.43 1.87
N ILE A 101 -2.44 8.73 0.80
CA ILE A 101 -3.67 7.98 0.57
C ILE A 101 -3.36 6.52 0.28
N THR A 102 -4.36 5.69 0.43
CA THR A 102 -4.34 4.31 -0.07
C THR A 102 -5.77 3.85 -0.37
N PHE A 103 -5.88 2.81 -1.18
CA PHE A 103 -7.16 2.17 -1.48
C PHE A 103 -7.19 0.76 -0.92
N THR A 104 -8.33 0.38 -0.35
CA THR A 104 -8.63 -1.02 -0.04
C THR A 104 -9.71 -1.51 -0.99
N GLN A 105 -9.69 -2.81 -1.28
CA GLN A 105 -10.71 -3.46 -2.09
C GLN A 105 -11.83 -4.01 -1.21
N GLU A 106 -12.97 -4.29 -1.84
CA GLU A 106 -14.07 -4.97 -1.18
C GLU A 106 -13.60 -6.27 -0.54
N GLY A 107 -14.03 -6.51 0.70
CA GLY A 107 -13.60 -7.66 1.48
C GLY A 107 -12.41 -7.39 2.41
N GLU A 108 -11.66 -6.32 2.19
CA GLU A 108 -10.60 -5.91 3.10
C GLU A 108 -11.19 -5.07 4.25
N SER A 109 -10.85 -5.41 5.50
CA SER A 109 -11.49 -4.78 6.67
C SER A 109 -11.04 -3.35 6.94
N GLY A 110 -9.84 -2.97 6.49
CA GLY A 110 -9.24 -1.68 6.83
C GLY A 110 -8.73 -1.61 8.28
N ALA A 111 -8.68 -2.72 8.99
CA ALA A 111 -8.27 -2.74 10.40
C ALA A 111 -6.87 -2.18 10.63
N SER A 112 -5.91 -2.50 9.77
CA SER A 112 -4.54 -1.99 9.85
C SER A 112 -4.47 -0.49 9.64
N LEU A 113 -5.32 0.04 8.78
CA LEU A 113 -5.42 1.49 8.53
C LEU A 113 -6.02 2.21 9.73
N ARG A 114 -7.13 1.69 10.27
CA ARG A 114 -7.72 2.25 11.50
C ARG A 114 -6.73 2.20 12.66
N GLY A 115 -6.01 1.08 12.80
CA GLY A 115 -4.98 0.94 13.82
C GLY A 115 -3.85 1.95 13.70
N ALA A 116 -3.56 2.43 12.49
CA ALA A 116 -2.57 3.46 12.22
C ALA A 116 -3.16 4.89 12.26
N GLY A 117 -4.45 5.03 12.58
CA GLY A 117 -5.12 6.33 12.69
C GLY A 117 -5.61 6.92 11.37
N TRP A 118 -5.61 6.14 10.31
CA TRP A 118 -6.09 6.59 9.01
C TRP A 118 -7.61 6.69 8.97
N ARG A 119 -8.13 7.57 8.13
CA ARG A 119 -9.56 7.85 8.01
C ARG A 119 -10.10 7.37 6.68
N LEU A 120 -11.30 6.78 6.72
CA LEU A 120 -12.05 6.46 5.52
C LEU A 120 -12.61 7.76 4.93
N ILE A 121 -12.26 8.06 3.68
CA ILE A 121 -12.66 9.29 3.00
C ILE A 121 -13.87 9.05 2.10
N ALA A 122 -13.84 7.94 1.34
CA ALA A 122 -14.88 7.65 0.37
C ALA A 122 -14.92 6.16 0.05
N SER A 123 -16.12 5.68 -0.25
CA SER A 123 -16.30 4.36 -0.86
C SER A 123 -16.69 4.55 -2.31
N ARG A 124 -16.06 3.80 -3.20
CA ARG A 124 -16.28 3.91 -4.63
C ARG A 124 -16.89 2.62 -5.17
N PRO A 125 -17.96 2.69 -5.97
CA PRO A 125 -18.56 1.49 -6.53
C PRO A 125 -17.62 0.80 -7.51
N PRO A 126 -17.89 -0.48 -7.85
CA PRO A 126 -17.15 -1.15 -8.90
C PRO A 126 -17.19 -0.36 -10.20
N ARG A 127 -16.08 -0.36 -10.94
CA ARG A 127 -15.98 0.28 -12.25
C ARG A 127 -15.69 -0.76 -13.31
N ALA A 128 -16.17 -0.49 -14.53
CA ALA A 128 -15.65 -1.18 -15.71
C ALA A 128 -14.14 -0.89 -15.84
N GLY A 129 -13.39 -1.86 -16.32
CA GLY A 129 -11.96 -1.71 -16.53
C GLY A 129 -11.63 -0.68 -17.62
N TRP A 130 -10.36 -0.44 -17.81
CA TRP A 130 -9.83 0.44 -18.86
C TRP A 130 -10.09 -0.09 -20.27
N HIS A 131 -10.53 -1.35 -20.35
CA HIS A 131 -10.87 -2.00 -21.61
C HIS A 131 -12.17 -1.42 -22.17
N THR A 132 -12.13 -0.95 -23.41
CA THR A 132 -13.31 -0.59 -24.18
C THR A 132 -13.26 -1.31 -25.52
N PRO A 133 -14.41 -1.49 -26.22
CA PRO A 133 -14.40 -2.11 -27.55
C PRO A 133 -13.49 -1.41 -28.55
N SER A 134 -13.33 -0.09 -28.42
CA SER A 134 -12.46 0.70 -29.32
C SER A 134 -11.00 0.74 -28.85
N ARG A 135 -10.72 0.47 -27.58
CA ARG A 135 -9.38 0.50 -26.99
C ARG A 135 -9.21 -0.63 -25.98
N PRO A 136 -9.03 -1.87 -26.42
CA PRO A 136 -8.80 -2.98 -25.52
C PRO A 136 -7.55 -2.77 -24.67
N ARG A 137 -7.65 -2.99 -23.36
CA ARG A 137 -6.54 -2.90 -22.41
C ARG A 137 -6.65 -4.02 -21.38
N ALA A 138 -5.50 -4.52 -20.95
CA ALA A 138 -5.47 -5.49 -19.86
C ALA A 138 -5.96 -4.83 -18.56
N GLY A 139 -6.78 -5.56 -17.80
CA GLY A 139 -7.21 -5.12 -16.48
C GLY A 139 -6.04 -5.07 -15.50
N ASN A 140 -6.15 -4.21 -14.49
CA ASN A 140 -5.12 -4.03 -13.45
C ASN A 140 -5.44 -4.79 -12.16
N GLY A 141 -6.43 -5.66 -12.16
CA GLY A 141 -6.88 -6.41 -10.99
C GLY A 141 -7.87 -5.66 -10.10
N ASN A 142 -8.13 -4.39 -10.39
CA ASN A 142 -9.07 -3.55 -9.65
C ASN A 142 -10.39 -3.32 -10.38
N ASP A 143 -10.52 -3.90 -11.57
CA ASP A 143 -11.71 -3.75 -12.39
C ASP A 143 -12.88 -4.49 -11.75
N HIS A 144 -14.06 -3.88 -11.77
CA HIS A 144 -15.30 -4.46 -11.25
C HIS A 144 -15.31 -4.72 -9.73
N VAL A 145 -14.37 -4.15 -8.98
CA VAL A 145 -14.29 -4.30 -7.52
C VAL A 145 -14.55 -2.95 -6.85
N ALA A 146 -15.41 -2.93 -5.85
CA ALA A 146 -15.61 -1.76 -5.00
C ALA A 146 -14.34 -1.44 -4.23
N ARG A 147 -14.01 -0.16 -4.11
CA ARG A 147 -12.82 0.30 -3.40
C ARG A 147 -13.15 1.38 -2.41
N SER A 148 -12.37 1.45 -1.35
CA SER A 148 -12.45 2.50 -0.34
C SER A 148 -11.16 3.31 -0.35
N LEU A 149 -11.31 4.63 -0.29
CA LEU A 149 -10.19 5.57 -0.23
C LEU A 149 -9.94 5.95 1.23
N TRP A 150 -8.71 5.80 1.66
CA TRP A 150 -8.24 6.13 3.01
C TRP A 150 -7.18 7.21 2.96
N GLU A 151 -7.13 8.03 3.99
CA GLU A 151 -6.17 9.10 4.12
C GLU A 151 -5.50 9.06 5.50
N ALA A 152 -4.20 9.30 5.51
CA ALA A 152 -3.41 9.40 6.73
C ALA A 152 -3.83 10.61 7.57
N PRO A 153 -3.67 10.53 8.91
CA PRO A 153 -4.10 11.57 9.83
C PRO A 153 -3.39 12.91 9.64
#